data_b42972b99c15d015d3ed74e3193d99ac
#
_entry.id   b42972b99c15d015d3ed74e3193d99ac
#
_cell.length_a   1.000
_cell.length_b   1.000
_cell.length_c   1.000
_cell.angle_alpha   90.00
_cell.angle_beta   90.00
_cell.angle_gamma   90.00
#
_symmetry.space_group_name_H-M   'P 1'
#
loop_
_entity.id
_entity.type
_entity.pdbx_description
1 polymer ?
#
loop_
_entity_poly.entity_id
_entity_poly.type
_entity_poly.pdbx_seq_one_letter_code
_entity_poly.pdbx_strand_id
1 'polypeptide(L)'
;MFIDIPSKLEAALIERPLPPWELDGSFLAQSTIERYRKLTTIPRFEETAAMLSHALIGEGGGYAVLRLGNLAKALGVGDRFRRLATAFAAEVAVPFSPFLRWPLWKDIGVKIDKDPGKSSGIGYNAFHMDLVNATRPPDYTTLLCVRPDPLGGGPSILSDAHAAVARLSEHSRSLLAETAYHYGTFFDLFGVGEEYKPFPILDGSDPGEGFVRFTAKMLERSKLGQAHADAARELAEELVRGQVSFMLQPGDYLIVNQRRFLHGREALHSGQETVPAAGRRVLLQLFLRARAGDGSAA
;
A
#
# COMPACT_ATOMS: atom_id res chain seq x y z
N MET A 1 5.12 6.37 -10.78
CA MET A 1 4.63 6.74 -12.13
C MET A 1 3.14 7.06 -12.06
N PHE A 2 2.67 8.08 -12.82
CA PHE A 2 1.24 8.39 -12.99
C PHE A 2 0.76 7.82 -14.33
N ILE A 3 -0.43 7.18 -14.32
CA ILE A 3 -1.02 6.54 -15.49
C ILE A 3 -2.42 7.13 -15.68
N ASP A 4 -2.61 7.81 -16.79
CA ASP A 4 -3.91 8.36 -17.19
C ASP A 4 -4.73 7.30 -17.94
N ILE A 5 -6.04 7.24 -17.65
CA ILE A 5 -6.96 6.37 -18.37
C ILE A 5 -7.40 7.06 -19.67
N PRO A 6 -7.25 6.42 -20.84
CA PRO A 6 -7.73 6.97 -22.08
C PRO A 6 -9.25 7.23 -22.06
N SER A 7 -9.72 8.37 -22.57
CA SER A 7 -11.14 8.78 -22.52
C SER A 7 -12.09 7.77 -23.18
N LYS A 8 -11.65 7.08 -24.23
CA LYS A 8 -12.43 5.99 -24.85
C LYS A 8 -12.61 4.79 -23.93
N LEU A 9 -11.58 4.47 -23.13
CA LEU A 9 -11.67 3.42 -22.13
C LEU A 9 -12.56 3.85 -20.98
N GLU A 10 -12.45 5.11 -20.51
CA GLU A 10 -13.34 5.65 -19.47
C GLU A 10 -14.81 5.53 -19.87
N ALA A 11 -15.18 5.98 -21.06
CA ALA A 11 -16.55 5.90 -21.57
C ALA A 11 -17.07 4.44 -21.59
N ALA A 12 -16.27 3.50 -22.09
CA ALA A 12 -16.64 2.09 -22.13
C ALA A 12 -16.81 1.47 -20.74
N LEU A 13 -15.97 1.87 -19.76
CA LEU A 13 -16.06 1.40 -18.38
C LEU A 13 -17.27 2.00 -17.63
N ILE A 14 -17.67 3.22 -17.96
CA ILE A 14 -18.88 3.86 -17.40
C ILE A 14 -20.14 3.09 -17.83
N GLU A 15 -20.18 2.60 -19.04
CA GLU A 15 -21.34 1.86 -19.57
C GLU A 15 -21.36 0.38 -19.16
N ARG A 16 -20.19 -0.21 -18.85
CA ARG A 16 -20.06 -1.63 -18.55
C ARG A 16 -20.53 -1.98 -17.15
N PRO A 17 -21.52 -2.87 -16.97
CA PRO A 17 -21.85 -3.39 -15.65
C PRO A 17 -20.71 -4.27 -15.11
N LEU A 18 -20.30 -4.02 -13.86
CA LEU A 18 -19.31 -4.81 -13.16
C LEU A 18 -20.02 -5.73 -12.15
N PRO A 19 -19.78 -7.05 -12.20
CA PRO A 19 -20.38 -7.96 -11.25
C PRO A 19 -19.90 -7.68 -9.83
N PRO A 20 -20.68 -8.00 -8.79
CA PRO A 20 -20.20 -7.95 -7.42
C PRO A 20 -18.99 -8.90 -7.26
N TRP A 21 -18.11 -8.57 -6.32
CA TRP A 21 -17.06 -9.49 -5.94
C TRP A 21 -17.57 -10.53 -4.95
N GLU A 22 -16.97 -11.69 -5.02
CA GLU A 22 -17.13 -12.77 -4.07
C GLU A 22 -15.77 -13.09 -3.46
N LEU A 23 -15.74 -13.52 -2.22
CA LEU A 23 -14.53 -13.95 -1.54
C LEU A 23 -14.56 -15.46 -1.36
N ASP A 24 -13.42 -16.10 -1.60
CA ASP A 24 -13.15 -17.46 -1.17
C ASP A 24 -12.21 -17.37 0.04
N GLY A 25 -12.75 -17.62 1.24
CA GLY A 25 -12.06 -17.27 2.48
C GLY A 25 -11.77 -15.77 2.54
N SER A 26 -10.50 -15.41 2.56
CA SER A 26 -10.05 -14.01 2.60
C SER A 26 -9.64 -13.46 1.22
N PHE A 27 -9.53 -14.29 0.20
CA PHE A 27 -9.09 -13.90 -1.14
C PHE A 27 -10.27 -13.59 -2.06
N LEU A 28 -10.03 -12.72 -3.03
CA LEU A 28 -10.98 -12.55 -4.12
C LEU A 28 -11.13 -13.88 -4.86
N ALA A 29 -12.37 -14.36 -4.98
CA ALA A 29 -12.66 -15.65 -5.61
C ALA A 29 -12.17 -15.70 -7.05
N GLN A 30 -11.62 -16.82 -7.47
CA GLN A 30 -11.12 -17.03 -8.84
C GLN A 30 -12.23 -16.78 -9.89
N SER A 31 -13.47 -17.17 -9.59
CA SER A 31 -14.64 -16.88 -10.45
C SER A 31 -14.89 -15.38 -10.65
N THR A 32 -14.61 -14.56 -9.62
CA THR A 32 -14.69 -13.10 -9.75
C THR A 32 -13.55 -12.54 -10.59
N ILE A 33 -12.31 -13.02 -10.40
CA ILE A 33 -11.15 -12.63 -11.21
C ILE A 33 -11.41 -12.93 -12.69
N GLU A 34 -11.93 -14.11 -13.00
CA GLU A 34 -12.28 -14.50 -14.39
C GLU A 34 -13.37 -13.61 -14.99
N ARG A 35 -14.37 -13.22 -14.20
CA ARG A 35 -15.39 -12.26 -14.65
C ARG A 35 -14.79 -10.88 -14.91
N TYR A 36 -13.85 -10.42 -14.10
CA TYR A 36 -13.17 -9.12 -14.29
C TYR A 36 -12.21 -9.16 -15.49
N ARG A 37 -11.53 -10.27 -15.75
CA ARG A 37 -10.71 -10.45 -16.95
C ARG A 37 -11.48 -10.27 -18.25
N LYS A 38 -12.81 -10.41 -18.27
CA LYS A 38 -13.61 -10.07 -19.44
C LYS A 38 -13.55 -8.57 -19.79
N LEU A 39 -13.03 -7.71 -18.91
CA LEU A 39 -12.75 -6.31 -19.22
C LEU A 39 -11.59 -6.15 -20.22
N THR A 40 -10.70 -7.14 -20.35
CA THR A 40 -9.63 -7.14 -21.37
C THR A 40 -10.17 -7.08 -22.80
N THR A 41 -11.45 -7.46 -23.01
CA THR A 41 -12.14 -7.27 -24.28
C THR A 41 -12.46 -5.80 -24.60
N ILE A 42 -12.36 -4.90 -23.62
CA ILE A 42 -12.54 -3.47 -23.81
C ILE A 42 -11.24 -2.90 -24.39
N PRO A 43 -11.28 -2.22 -25.55
CA PRO A 43 -10.08 -1.65 -26.15
C PRO A 43 -9.29 -0.79 -25.15
N ARG A 44 -7.98 -0.97 -25.10
CA ARG A 44 -7.03 -0.28 -24.24
C ARG A 44 -7.07 -0.64 -22.74
N PHE A 45 -7.97 -1.52 -22.27
CA PHE A 45 -7.93 -1.98 -20.88
C PHE A 45 -6.66 -2.80 -20.62
N GLU A 46 -6.37 -3.75 -21.50
CA GLU A 46 -5.16 -4.59 -21.42
C GLU A 46 -3.87 -3.76 -21.48
N GLU A 47 -3.81 -2.77 -22.37
CA GLU A 47 -2.67 -1.84 -22.45
C GLU A 47 -2.47 -1.09 -21.13
N THR A 48 -3.56 -0.57 -20.54
CA THR A 48 -3.52 0.15 -19.26
C THR A 48 -3.09 -0.78 -18.13
N ALA A 49 -3.59 -2.01 -18.08
CA ALA A 49 -3.20 -3.02 -17.11
C ALA A 49 -1.72 -3.43 -17.25
N ALA A 50 -1.23 -3.56 -18.49
CA ALA A 50 0.18 -3.84 -18.78
C ALA A 50 1.09 -2.68 -18.33
N MET A 51 0.71 -1.42 -18.59
CA MET A 51 1.44 -0.25 -18.09
C MET A 51 1.48 -0.24 -16.56
N LEU A 52 0.37 -0.58 -15.90
CA LEU A 52 0.28 -0.67 -14.46
C LEU A 52 1.23 -1.75 -13.91
N SER A 53 1.19 -2.94 -14.48
CA SER A 53 2.08 -4.05 -14.09
C SER A 53 3.54 -3.68 -14.30
N HIS A 54 3.89 -3.11 -15.45
CA HIS A 54 5.27 -2.67 -15.73
C HIS A 54 5.76 -1.61 -14.73
N ALA A 55 4.90 -0.65 -14.33
CA ALA A 55 5.25 0.37 -13.34
C ALA A 55 5.47 -0.20 -11.94
N LEU A 56 4.93 -1.39 -11.64
CA LEU A 56 5.04 -2.02 -10.31
C LEU A 56 6.19 -3.01 -10.21
N ILE A 57 6.48 -3.76 -11.28
CA ILE A 57 7.47 -4.85 -11.28
C ILE A 57 8.61 -4.66 -12.28
N GLY A 58 8.49 -3.71 -13.22
CA GLY A 58 9.53 -3.40 -14.18
C GLY A 58 10.79 -2.81 -13.52
N GLU A 59 11.88 -2.81 -14.26
CA GLU A 59 13.15 -2.22 -13.82
C GLU A 59 12.96 -0.73 -13.50
N GLY A 60 13.34 -0.32 -12.29
CA GLY A 60 13.06 1.03 -11.77
C GLY A 60 11.62 1.27 -11.28
N GLY A 61 10.71 0.31 -11.44
CA GLY A 61 9.33 0.35 -10.96
C GLY A 61 9.20 0.11 -9.45
N GLY A 62 7.97 0.15 -8.94
CA GLY A 62 7.66 -0.15 -7.53
C GLY A 62 6.40 0.55 -7.04
N TYR A 63 5.92 1.57 -7.73
CA TYR A 63 4.61 2.15 -7.47
C TYR A 63 3.96 2.74 -8.72
N ALA A 64 2.65 2.80 -8.72
CA ALA A 64 1.86 3.47 -9.75
C ALA A 64 0.68 4.22 -9.13
N VAL A 65 0.31 5.34 -9.74
CA VAL A 65 -0.93 6.07 -9.46
C VAL A 65 -1.78 6.02 -10.72
N LEU A 66 -2.85 5.24 -10.70
CA LEU A 66 -3.83 5.18 -11.77
C LEU A 66 -4.86 6.30 -11.55
N ARG A 67 -4.99 7.21 -12.51
CA ARG A 67 -5.88 8.37 -12.42
C ARG A 67 -7.29 8.02 -12.88
N LEU A 68 -8.18 7.75 -11.92
CA LEU A 68 -9.58 7.38 -12.15
C LEU A 68 -10.55 8.53 -11.85
N GLY A 69 -10.08 9.77 -11.80
CA GLY A 69 -10.87 10.93 -11.36
C GLY A 69 -12.16 11.16 -12.14
N ASN A 70 -12.13 11.01 -13.48
CA ASN A 70 -13.33 11.13 -14.31
C ASN A 70 -14.33 10.00 -14.05
N LEU A 71 -13.82 8.77 -13.88
CA LEU A 71 -14.64 7.61 -13.51
C LEU A 71 -15.27 7.78 -12.13
N ALA A 72 -14.51 8.33 -11.17
CA ALA A 72 -15.02 8.64 -9.83
C ALA A 72 -16.15 9.70 -9.88
N LYS A 73 -16.02 10.72 -10.73
CA LYS A 73 -17.08 11.72 -10.95
C LYS A 73 -18.33 11.11 -11.57
N ALA A 74 -18.17 10.25 -12.58
CA ALA A 74 -19.29 9.66 -13.31
C ALA A 74 -20.02 8.57 -12.52
N LEU A 75 -19.30 7.72 -11.77
CA LEU A 75 -19.86 6.57 -11.07
C LEU A 75 -20.17 6.85 -9.60
N GLY A 76 -19.63 7.93 -9.03
CA GLY A 76 -19.50 8.11 -7.59
C GLY A 76 -18.51 7.13 -6.98
N VAL A 77 -18.03 7.41 -5.76
CA VAL A 77 -17.04 6.54 -5.05
C VAL A 77 -17.71 5.37 -4.29
N GLY A 78 -18.81 4.84 -4.84
CA GLY A 78 -19.57 3.70 -4.31
C GLY A 78 -19.04 2.35 -4.74
N ASP A 79 -19.88 1.31 -4.59
CA ASP A 79 -19.49 -0.09 -4.87
C ASP A 79 -19.06 -0.33 -6.32
N ARG A 80 -19.72 0.31 -7.26
CA ARG A 80 -19.38 0.15 -8.69
C ARG A 80 -17.96 0.64 -8.99
N PHE A 81 -17.57 1.77 -8.41
CA PHE A 81 -16.22 2.31 -8.57
C PHE A 81 -15.17 1.43 -7.87
N ARG A 82 -15.48 0.92 -6.67
CA ARG A 82 -14.61 -0.04 -5.98
C ARG A 82 -14.42 -1.33 -6.79
N ARG A 83 -15.47 -1.85 -7.44
CA ARG A 83 -15.36 -3.02 -8.33
C ARG A 83 -14.43 -2.76 -9.49
N LEU A 84 -14.48 -1.57 -10.07
CA LEU A 84 -13.58 -1.17 -11.14
C LEU A 84 -12.12 -1.11 -10.66
N ALA A 85 -11.87 -0.46 -9.52
CA ALA A 85 -10.54 -0.42 -8.92
C ALA A 85 -10.03 -1.83 -8.55
N THR A 86 -10.93 -2.72 -8.06
CA THR A 86 -10.61 -4.13 -7.80
C THR A 86 -10.24 -4.87 -9.08
N ALA A 87 -10.92 -4.58 -10.19
CA ALA A 87 -10.61 -5.21 -11.48
C ALA A 87 -9.19 -4.85 -11.96
N PHE A 88 -8.79 -3.58 -11.89
CA PHE A 88 -7.41 -3.18 -12.19
C PHE A 88 -6.40 -3.82 -11.22
N ALA A 89 -6.71 -3.87 -9.93
CA ALA A 89 -5.85 -4.54 -8.94
C ALA A 89 -5.71 -6.05 -9.23
N ALA A 90 -6.79 -6.70 -9.68
CA ALA A 90 -6.79 -8.12 -10.02
C ALA A 90 -5.98 -8.45 -11.28
N GLU A 91 -5.65 -7.48 -12.13
CA GLU A 91 -4.69 -7.69 -13.23
C GLU A 91 -3.25 -7.75 -12.69
N VAL A 92 -2.95 -6.99 -11.62
CA VAL A 92 -1.61 -6.96 -11.00
C VAL A 92 -1.37 -8.20 -10.13
N ALA A 93 -2.27 -8.47 -9.17
CA ALA A 93 -2.10 -9.51 -8.16
C ALA A 93 -3.47 -9.92 -7.60
N VAL A 94 -3.51 -10.86 -6.65
CA VAL A 94 -4.77 -11.34 -6.06
C VAL A 94 -5.20 -10.44 -4.91
N PRO A 95 -6.32 -9.72 -5.01
CA PRO A 95 -6.88 -8.96 -3.89
C PRO A 95 -7.29 -9.87 -2.73
N PHE A 96 -7.02 -9.44 -1.49
CA PHE A 96 -7.41 -10.19 -0.30
C PHE A 96 -7.63 -9.29 0.93
N SER A 97 -8.37 -9.81 1.91
CA SER A 97 -8.48 -9.23 3.24
C SER A 97 -7.53 -9.97 4.19
N PRO A 98 -6.66 -9.27 4.93
CA PRO A 98 -5.71 -9.91 5.85
C PRO A 98 -6.36 -10.54 7.09
N PHE A 99 -7.61 -10.23 7.36
CA PHE A 99 -8.34 -10.75 8.52
C PHE A 99 -9.74 -11.24 8.10
N LEU A 100 -10.13 -12.44 8.54
CA LEU A 100 -11.37 -13.14 8.16
C LEU A 100 -12.66 -12.33 8.28
N ARG A 101 -12.70 -11.30 9.11
CA ARG A 101 -13.89 -10.47 9.33
C ARG A 101 -13.76 -9.05 8.78
N TRP A 102 -12.65 -8.76 8.13
CA TRP A 102 -12.48 -7.45 7.51
C TRP A 102 -13.09 -7.44 6.12
N PRO A 103 -13.71 -6.32 5.73
CA PRO A 103 -14.12 -6.16 4.34
C PRO A 103 -12.89 -6.15 3.42
N LEU A 104 -13.09 -6.51 2.16
CA LEU A 104 -12.04 -6.47 1.14
C LEU A 104 -11.41 -5.06 1.05
N TRP A 105 -12.24 -4.02 1.10
CA TRP A 105 -11.83 -2.62 1.16
C TRP A 105 -11.97 -2.07 2.57
N LYS A 106 -10.89 -1.54 3.11
CA LYS A 106 -10.85 -0.92 4.44
C LYS A 106 -10.91 0.60 4.31
N ASP A 107 -11.78 1.25 5.06
CA ASP A 107 -11.85 2.70 5.16
C ASP A 107 -10.73 3.24 6.05
N ILE A 108 -9.97 4.21 5.54
CA ILE A 108 -8.98 4.99 6.28
C ILE A 108 -9.49 6.43 6.34
N GLY A 109 -10.46 6.67 7.20
CA GLY A 109 -10.97 8.00 7.51
C GLY A 109 -10.18 8.65 8.64
N VAL A 110 -10.03 9.98 8.59
CA VAL A 110 -9.34 10.75 9.62
C VAL A 110 -10.17 10.80 10.91
N LYS A 111 -9.49 10.50 12.02
CA LYS A 111 -10.01 10.53 13.40
C LYS A 111 -9.09 11.39 14.26
N ILE A 112 -9.59 12.54 14.71
CA ILE A 112 -8.80 13.51 15.47
C ILE A 112 -8.44 13.05 16.89
N ASP A 113 -9.19 12.08 17.43
CA ASP A 113 -9.00 11.48 18.74
C ASP A 113 -8.02 10.29 18.75
N LYS A 114 -7.47 9.93 17.59
CA LYS A 114 -6.51 8.83 17.46
C LYS A 114 -5.07 9.30 17.52
N ASP A 115 -4.17 8.36 17.84
CA ASP A 115 -2.72 8.56 17.77
C ASP A 115 -2.36 9.26 16.45
N PRO A 116 -1.76 10.47 16.51
CA PRO A 116 -1.50 11.28 15.32
C PRO A 116 -0.66 10.56 14.26
N GLY A 117 0.28 9.71 14.67
CA GLY A 117 1.15 8.96 13.78
C GLY A 117 0.53 7.73 13.11
N LYS A 118 -0.77 7.42 13.35
CA LYS A 118 -1.47 6.32 12.67
C LYS A 118 -2.04 6.75 11.31
N SER A 119 -2.36 5.78 10.47
CA SER A 119 -2.95 6.03 9.13
C SER A 119 -4.23 6.88 9.20
N SER A 120 -5.03 6.73 10.27
CA SER A 120 -6.22 7.54 10.54
C SER A 120 -5.97 8.77 11.40
N GLY A 121 -4.75 9.01 11.86
CA GLY A 121 -4.37 10.17 12.66
C GLY A 121 -4.13 11.41 11.80
N ILE A 122 -3.87 12.55 12.44
CA ILE A 122 -3.65 13.85 11.78
C ILE A 122 -2.16 14.20 11.62
N GLY A 123 -1.26 13.57 12.39
CA GLY A 123 0.18 13.85 12.38
C GLY A 123 0.93 13.14 11.25
N TYR A 124 2.24 13.26 11.27
CA TYR A 124 3.14 12.56 10.36
C TYR A 124 3.03 11.04 10.55
N ASN A 125 2.67 10.32 9.49
CA ASN A 125 2.69 8.86 9.48
C ASN A 125 3.99 8.42 8.79
N ALA A 126 5.00 8.13 9.61
CA ALA A 126 6.36 7.82 9.18
C ALA A 126 6.42 6.61 8.24
N PHE A 127 7.54 6.46 7.53
CA PHE A 127 7.76 5.34 6.61
C PHE A 127 7.51 3.98 7.26
N HIS A 128 6.73 3.17 6.57
CA HIS A 128 6.40 1.81 6.99
C HIS A 128 5.98 0.95 5.79
N MET A 129 6.08 -0.35 5.97
CA MET A 129 5.27 -1.29 5.23
C MET A 129 4.03 -1.66 6.05
N ASP A 130 2.94 -1.93 5.39
CA ASP A 130 1.75 -2.45 6.05
C ASP A 130 1.95 -3.88 6.53
N LEU A 131 1.45 -4.17 7.73
CA LEU A 131 1.48 -5.50 8.34
C LEU A 131 2.91 -6.06 8.48
N VAL A 132 3.85 -5.19 8.86
CA VAL A 132 5.27 -5.51 9.04
C VAL A 132 5.51 -6.72 9.96
N ASN A 133 4.62 -6.95 10.93
CA ASN A 133 4.64 -8.05 11.90
C ASN A 133 3.79 -9.26 11.49
N ALA A 134 3.32 -9.33 10.25
CA ALA A 134 2.64 -10.52 9.74
C ALA A 134 3.67 -11.60 9.35
N THR A 135 3.31 -12.87 9.49
CA THR A 135 4.12 -14.01 9.00
C THR A 135 4.42 -13.85 7.51
N ARG A 136 3.41 -13.45 6.74
CA ARG A 136 3.53 -13.15 5.31
C ARG A 136 2.88 -11.79 5.03
N PRO A 137 3.67 -10.69 5.06
CA PRO A 137 3.15 -9.37 4.70
C PRO A 137 2.54 -9.34 3.30
N PRO A 138 1.59 -8.44 2.99
CA PRO A 138 1.09 -8.25 1.64
C PRO A 138 2.21 -7.85 0.68
N ASP A 139 2.18 -8.37 -0.54
CA ASP A 139 3.15 -7.97 -1.56
C ASP A 139 2.88 -6.54 -2.05
N TYR A 140 1.60 -6.16 -2.12
CA TYR A 140 1.21 -4.79 -2.48
C TYR A 140 0.19 -4.24 -1.49
N THR A 141 0.29 -2.93 -1.22
CA THR A 141 -0.76 -2.14 -0.59
C THR A 141 -1.32 -1.15 -1.60
N THR A 142 -2.60 -0.83 -1.47
CA THR A 142 -3.23 0.15 -2.35
C THR A 142 -3.97 1.22 -1.55
N LEU A 143 -4.03 2.42 -2.10
CA LEU A 143 -4.76 3.55 -1.52
C LEU A 143 -5.58 4.24 -2.59
N LEU A 144 -6.90 4.10 -2.53
CA LEU A 144 -7.84 4.79 -3.40
C LEU A 144 -8.32 6.07 -2.72
N CYS A 145 -8.08 7.22 -3.32
CA CYS A 145 -8.48 8.51 -2.77
C CYS A 145 -9.97 8.77 -3.02
N VAL A 146 -10.76 8.76 -1.96
CA VAL A 146 -12.16 9.20 -1.97
C VAL A 146 -12.23 10.71 -1.82
N ARG A 147 -11.50 11.24 -0.85
CA ARG A 147 -11.42 12.65 -0.53
C ARG A 147 -10.04 12.97 0.09
N PRO A 148 -9.28 13.91 -0.49
CA PRO A 148 -8.05 14.42 0.10
C PRO A 148 -8.36 15.25 1.36
N ASP A 149 -7.31 15.73 2.02
CA ASP A 149 -7.46 16.71 3.09
C ASP A 149 -8.04 18.02 2.51
N PRO A 150 -9.23 18.47 2.96
CA PRO A 150 -9.84 19.70 2.44
C PRO A 150 -9.04 20.96 2.77
N LEU A 151 -8.11 20.88 3.73
CA LEU A 151 -7.23 21.97 4.11
C LEU A 151 -5.87 21.91 3.39
N GLY A 152 -5.65 20.93 2.50
CA GLY A 152 -4.48 20.85 1.62
C GLY A 152 -3.25 20.16 2.21
N GLY A 153 -3.38 19.45 3.35
CA GLY A 153 -2.28 18.70 3.95
C GLY A 153 -2.27 17.21 3.58
N GLY A 154 -1.32 16.47 4.12
CA GLY A 154 -1.23 15.01 4.06
C GLY A 154 -0.81 14.41 2.72
N PRO A 155 0.21 14.97 2.03
CA PRO A 155 0.80 14.29 0.87
C PRO A 155 1.19 12.85 1.21
N SER A 156 1.01 11.93 0.28
CA SER A 156 1.58 10.59 0.36
C SER A 156 3.08 10.68 0.09
N ILE A 157 3.87 9.99 0.89
CA ILE A 157 5.32 9.87 0.71
C ILE A 157 5.69 8.43 0.42
N LEU A 158 6.62 8.22 -0.49
CA LEU A 158 7.16 6.92 -0.88
C LEU A 158 8.68 6.99 -0.93
N SER A 159 9.34 5.89 -0.58
CA SER A 159 10.79 5.77 -0.74
C SER A 159 11.17 4.38 -1.21
N ASP A 160 12.10 4.28 -2.15
CA ASP A 160 12.70 3.03 -2.59
C ASP A 160 13.58 2.48 -1.45
N ALA A 161 13.09 1.44 -0.79
CA ALA A 161 13.76 0.84 0.36
C ALA A 161 15.05 0.12 -0.05
N HIS A 162 15.09 -0.50 -1.24
CA HIS A 162 16.32 -1.13 -1.74
C HIS A 162 17.40 -0.09 -2.04
N ALA A 163 17.03 1.02 -2.65
CA ALA A 163 17.95 2.14 -2.87
C ALA A 163 18.42 2.77 -1.55
N ALA A 164 17.56 2.85 -0.53
CA ALA A 164 17.94 3.29 0.80
C ALA A 164 18.95 2.32 1.45
N VAL A 165 18.67 1.01 1.43
CA VAL A 165 19.55 -0.04 1.95
C VAL A 165 20.91 -0.03 1.25
N ALA A 166 20.96 0.19 -0.06
CA ALA A 166 22.22 0.24 -0.82
C ALA A 166 23.15 1.37 -0.37
N ARG A 167 22.62 2.43 0.24
CA ARG A 167 23.41 3.57 0.77
C ARG A 167 23.89 3.40 2.20
N LEU A 168 23.39 2.37 2.92
CA LEU A 168 23.82 2.09 4.29
C LEU A 168 25.23 1.55 4.34
N SER A 169 25.87 1.72 5.50
CA SER A 169 27.13 1.05 5.82
C SER A 169 26.97 -0.48 5.81
N GLU A 170 28.05 -1.23 5.54
CA GLU A 170 28.03 -2.69 5.62
C GLU A 170 27.66 -3.16 7.04
N HIS A 171 28.17 -2.46 8.06
CA HIS A 171 27.85 -2.74 9.45
C HIS A 171 26.34 -2.61 9.72
N SER A 172 25.71 -1.53 9.29
CA SER A 172 24.27 -1.33 9.47
C SER A 172 23.46 -2.38 8.70
N ARG A 173 23.84 -2.72 7.47
CA ARG A 173 23.18 -3.80 6.73
C ARG A 173 23.27 -5.16 7.45
N SER A 174 24.44 -5.48 8.04
CA SER A 174 24.61 -6.69 8.82
C SER A 174 23.68 -6.73 10.04
N LEU A 175 23.60 -5.64 10.79
CA LEU A 175 22.69 -5.52 11.94
C LEU A 175 21.22 -5.62 11.53
N LEU A 176 20.84 -5.00 10.41
CA LEU A 176 19.46 -5.03 9.91
C LEU A 176 19.04 -6.43 9.42
N ALA A 177 19.97 -7.30 9.07
CA ALA A 177 19.71 -8.69 8.71
C ALA A 177 19.57 -9.63 9.92
N GLU A 178 19.91 -9.16 11.13
CA GLU A 178 19.74 -9.95 12.35
C GLU A 178 18.27 -10.04 12.77
N THR A 179 17.86 -11.21 13.29
CA THR A 179 16.51 -11.44 13.86
C THR A 179 16.40 -10.78 15.24
N ALA A 180 16.47 -9.47 15.29
CA ALA A 180 16.50 -8.66 16.51
C ALA A 180 15.39 -7.61 16.61
N TYR A 181 14.64 -7.38 15.53
CA TYR A 181 13.64 -6.33 15.43
C TYR A 181 12.25 -6.87 15.73
N HIS A 182 11.40 -6.04 16.31
CA HIS A 182 10.04 -6.41 16.63
C HIS A 182 9.11 -5.19 16.63
N TYR A 183 7.86 -5.39 16.31
CA TYR A 183 6.85 -4.33 16.32
C TYR A 183 5.46 -4.91 16.61
N GLY A 184 4.94 -4.64 17.81
CA GLY A 184 3.64 -5.18 18.21
C GLY A 184 3.62 -6.72 18.28
N THR A 185 2.43 -7.29 18.31
CA THR A 185 2.22 -8.74 18.32
C THR A 185 2.39 -9.31 16.92
N PHE A 186 3.16 -10.38 16.80
CA PHE A 186 3.30 -11.12 15.56
C PHE A 186 2.01 -11.88 15.26
N PHE A 187 1.54 -11.91 14.02
CA PHE A 187 0.32 -12.61 13.67
C PHE A 187 0.43 -13.32 12.31
N ASP A 188 -0.30 -14.44 12.20
CA ASP A 188 -0.55 -15.06 10.91
C ASP A 188 -1.70 -14.34 10.20
N LEU A 189 -1.67 -14.28 8.86
CA LEU A 189 -2.65 -13.53 8.03
C LEU A 189 -4.07 -14.02 8.20
N PHE A 190 -4.49 -14.91 8.91
CA PHE A 190 -5.86 -15.35 9.14
C PHE A 190 -6.11 -15.71 10.61
N GLY A 191 -5.12 -15.49 11.47
CA GLY A 191 -5.19 -15.69 12.90
C GLY A 191 -4.53 -14.58 13.66
N VAL A 192 -4.94 -14.34 14.87
CA VAL A 192 -4.26 -13.46 15.82
C VAL A 192 -3.27 -14.32 16.57
N GLY A 193 -2.00 -14.22 16.19
CA GLY A 193 -0.92 -14.76 17.00
C GLY A 193 -0.70 -13.88 18.23
N GLU A 194 -0.55 -14.47 19.40
CA GLU A 194 -0.24 -13.74 20.63
C GLU A 194 1.27 -13.62 20.88
N GLU A 195 2.08 -14.21 20.02
CA GLU A 195 3.52 -14.26 20.21
C GLU A 195 4.24 -13.00 19.72
N TYR A 196 5.09 -12.50 20.58
CA TYR A 196 6.01 -11.45 20.26
C TYR A 196 7.27 -12.07 19.65
N LYS A 197 7.34 -12.10 18.32
CA LYS A 197 8.47 -12.69 17.59
C LYS A 197 9.35 -11.60 16.97
N PRO A 198 10.66 -11.65 17.21
CA PRO A 198 11.57 -10.81 16.46
C PRO A 198 11.67 -11.28 14.99
N PHE A 199 12.00 -10.36 14.10
CA PHE A 199 12.23 -10.59 12.69
C PHE A 199 13.42 -9.73 12.21
N PRO A 200 14.09 -10.08 11.11
CA PRO A 200 15.06 -9.23 10.47
C PRO A 200 14.36 -8.10 9.69
N ILE A 201 14.95 -6.91 9.65
CA ILE A 201 14.45 -5.84 8.77
C ILE A 201 14.76 -6.20 7.31
N LEU A 202 15.96 -6.70 7.03
CA LEU A 202 16.31 -7.24 5.72
C LEU A 202 15.92 -8.71 5.67
N ASP A 203 14.70 -8.98 5.16
CA ASP A 203 14.09 -10.32 5.12
C ASP A 203 14.33 -10.97 3.75
N GLY A 204 15.59 -11.20 3.42
CA GLY A 204 16.04 -11.84 2.18
C GLY A 204 17.51 -12.17 2.23
N SER A 205 17.96 -13.17 1.44
CA SER A 205 19.36 -13.59 1.37
C SER A 205 20.27 -12.57 0.69
N ASP A 206 19.72 -11.81 -0.25
CA ASP A 206 20.45 -10.79 -1.00
C ASP A 206 19.78 -9.40 -0.87
N PRO A 207 20.59 -8.31 -0.88
CA PRO A 207 20.04 -6.96 -0.96
C PRO A 207 19.23 -6.79 -2.25
N GLY A 208 17.93 -6.59 -2.13
CA GLY A 208 17.00 -6.47 -3.26
C GLY A 208 16.06 -7.66 -3.40
N GLU A 209 16.29 -8.75 -2.68
CA GLU A 209 15.35 -9.84 -2.50
C GLU A 209 14.59 -9.70 -1.16
N GLY A 210 13.38 -10.25 -1.12
CA GLY A 210 12.56 -10.21 0.10
C GLY A 210 11.93 -8.84 0.38
N PHE A 211 11.56 -8.64 1.63
CA PHE A 211 11.00 -7.41 2.14
C PHE A 211 12.03 -6.61 2.94
N VAL A 212 11.95 -5.28 2.86
CA VAL A 212 12.51 -4.41 3.89
C VAL A 212 11.43 -4.22 4.96
N ARG A 213 11.42 -5.10 5.97
CA ARG A 213 10.38 -5.17 7.03
C ARG A 213 10.57 -4.06 8.05
N PHE A 214 10.22 -2.85 7.66
CA PHE A 214 10.48 -1.65 8.47
C PHE A 214 9.22 -0.84 8.75
N THR A 215 9.17 -0.30 9.95
CA THR A 215 8.32 0.82 10.33
C THR A 215 9.12 1.72 11.26
N ALA A 216 9.23 3.00 10.95
CA ALA A 216 9.96 3.96 11.79
C ALA A 216 9.40 4.03 13.24
N LYS A 217 8.16 3.61 13.44
CA LYS A 217 7.52 3.54 14.77
C LYS A 217 8.18 2.51 15.70
N MET A 218 8.95 1.55 15.18
CA MET A 218 9.68 0.61 16.05
C MET A 218 10.80 1.31 16.82
N LEU A 219 11.35 2.40 16.30
CA LEU A 219 12.37 3.20 16.99
C LEU A 219 11.88 3.78 18.32
N GLU A 220 10.59 4.08 18.42
CA GLU A 220 9.97 4.64 19.61
C GLU A 220 9.33 3.57 20.50
N ARG A 221 8.84 2.48 19.91
CA ARG A 221 7.93 1.53 20.57
C ARG A 221 8.58 0.19 20.90
N SER A 222 9.75 -0.09 20.33
CA SER A 222 10.46 -1.35 20.56
C SER A 222 11.71 -1.11 21.40
N LYS A 223 11.98 -2.05 22.32
CA LYS A 223 13.21 -2.04 23.12
C LYS A 223 14.33 -2.69 22.31
N LEU A 224 14.93 -1.93 21.41
CA LEU A 224 16.08 -2.37 20.62
C LEU A 224 17.38 -2.12 21.37
N GLY A 225 18.38 -2.99 21.16
CA GLY A 225 19.76 -2.69 21.53
C GLY A 225 20.27 -1.45 20.80
N GLN A 226 21.18 -0.68 21.40
CA GLN A 226 21.63 0.60 20.85
C GLN A 226 22.12 0.47 19.40
N ALA A 227 22.97 -0.52 19.09
CA ALA A 227 23.50 -0.71 17.73
C ALA A 227 22.38 -0.99 16.70
N HIS A 228 21.40 -1.83 17.05
CA HIS A 228 20.25 -2.11 16.19
C HIS A 228 19.35 -0.88 16.01
N ALA A 229 19.17 -0.10 17.07
CA ALA A 229 18.41 1.15 17.00
C ALA A 229 19.13 2.19 16.11
N ASP A 230 20.45 2.26 16.16
CA ASP A 230 21.25 3.17 15.32
C ASP A 230 21.19 2.76 13.84
N ALA A 231 21.33 1.46 13.53
CA ALA A 231 21.18 0.94 12.18
C ALA A 231 19.77 1.19 11.61
N ALA A 232 18.73 0.99 12.41
CA ALA A 232 17.35 1.27 12.00
C ALA A 232 17.08 2.78 11.82
N ARG A 233 17.77 3.63 12.57
CA ARG A 233 17.69 5.10 12.42
C ARG A 233 18.39 5.55 11.15
N GLU A 234 19.58 5.01 10.83
CA GLU A 234 20.28 5.26 9.57
C GLU A 234 19.39 4.90 8.36
N LEU A 235 18.70 3.75 8.42
CA LEU A 235 17.71 3.38 7.39
C LEU A 235 16.58 4.41 7.28
N ALA A 236 16.03 4.87 8.41
CA ALA A 236 14.97 5.88 8.42
C ALA A 236 15.43 7.20 7.76
N GLU A 237 16.66 7.63 8.00
CA GLU A 237 17.25 8.83 7.41
C GLU A 237 17.45 8.67 5.89
N GLU A 238 17.94 7.50 5.44
CA GLU A 238 18.10 7.22 4.02
C GLU A 238 16.76 7.13 3.28
N LEU A 239 15.71 6.62 3.93
CA LEU A 239 14.36 6.63 3.37
C LEU A 239 13.85 8.07 3.19
N VAL A 240 14.05 8.95 4.19
CA VAL A 240 13.68 10.37 4.09
C VAL A 240 14.49 11.07 2.98
N ARG A 241 15.78 10.79 2.84
CA ARG A 241 16.63 11.36 1.80
C ARG A 241 16.16 10.99 0.38
N GLY A 242 15.68 9.77 0.19
CA GLY A 242 15.22 9.24 -1.09
C GLY A 242 13.71 9.40 -1.35
N GLN A 243 12.99 10.17 -0.52
CA GLN A 243 11.55 10.25 -0.63
C GLN A 243 11.05 11.04 -1.85
N VAL A 244 9.95 10.56 -2.39
CA VAL A 244 9.07 11.33 -3.29
C VAL A 244 7.76 11.63 -2.57
N SER A 245 7.17 12.78 -2.84
CA SER A 245 5.95 13.26 -2.20
C SER A 245 4.95 13.76 -3.23
N PHE A 246 3.68 13.43 -3.08
CA PHE A 246 2.60 13.90 -3.95
C PHE A 246 1.22 13.84 -3.28
N MET A 247 0.32 14.70 -3.74
CA MET A 247 -1.08 14.71 -3.29
C MET A 247 -1.91 13.78 -4.17
N LEU A 248 -2.63 12.84 -3.54
CA LEU A 248 -3.66 12.07 -4.22
C LEU A 248 -4.92 12.90 -4.39
N GLN A 249 -5.45 12.95 -5.60
CA GLN A 249 -6.70 13.61 -5.96
C GLN A 249 -7.87 12.62 -5.87
N PRO A 250 -9.14 13.09 -5.77
CA PRO A 250 -10.28 12.19 -5.79
C PRO A 250 -10.27 11.26 -7.00
N GLY A 251 -10.33 9.95 -6.77
CA GLY A 251 -10.24 8.92 -7.81
C GLY A 251 -8.82 8.46 -8.13
N ASP A 252 -7.77 9.09 -7.60
CA ASP A 252 -6.42 8.55 -7.74
C ASP A 252 -6.29 7.23 -6.98
N TYR A 253 -5.77 6.22 -7.65
CA TYR A 253 -5.56 4.89 -7.11
C TYR A 253 -4.07 4.56 -7.08
N LEU A 254 -3.45 4.75 -5.93
CA LEU A 254 -2.06 4.40 -5.67
C LEU A 254 -1.94 2.92 -5.38
N ILE A 255 -1.01 2.24 -6.06
CA ILE A 255 -0.59 0.87 -5.77
C ILE A 255 0.91 0.91 -5.49
N VAL A 256 1.34 0.28 -4.40
CA VAL A 256 2.73 0.22 -3.94
C VAL A 256 3.18 -1.22 -3.81
N ASN A 257 4.26 -1.58 -4.48
CA ASN A 257 4.97 -2.83 -4.27
C ASN A 257 5.77 -2.74 -2.96
N GLN A 258 5.31 -3.42 -1.92
CA GLN A 258 5.90 -3.37 -0.58
C GLN A 258 7.22 -4.17 -0.46
N ARG A 259 7.54 -4.98 -1.46
CA ARG A 259 8.87 -5.61 -1.52
C ARG A 259 9.97 -4.60 -1.81
N ARG A 260 9.62 -3.48 -2.43
CA ARG A 260 10.59 -2.47 -2.86
C ARG A 260 10.38 -1.10 -2.22
N PHE A 261 9.14 -0.65 -2.05
CA PHE A 261 8.83 0.69 -1.56
C PHE A 261 8.20 0.66 -0.18
N LEU A 262 8.69 1.54 0.68
CA LEU A 262 8.00 1.92 1.89
C LEU A 262 7.19 3.18 1.65
N HIS A 263 6.10 3.31 2.38
CA HIS A 263 5.19 4.42 2.24
C HIS A 263 4.89 5.11 3.58
N GLY A 264 4.38 6.31 3.48
CA GLY A 264 3.98 7.11 4.63
C GLY A 264 3.09 8.27 4.20
N ARG A 265 2.93 9.25 5.08
CA ARG A 265 2.13 10.43 4.83
C ARG A 265 2.63 11.60 5.66
N GLU A 266 2.81 12.74 5.04
CA GLU A 266 3.03 14.01 5.73
C GLU A 266 1.85 14.34 6.66
N ALA A 267 2.08 15.19 7.65
CA ALA A 267 1.01 15.65 8.53
C ALA A 267 -0.13 16.28 7.71
N LEU A 268 -1.37 16.09 8.18
CA LEU A 268 -2.49 16.85 7.67
C LEU A 268 -2.33 18.32 8.04
N HIS A 269 -2.99 19.20 7.30
CA HIS A 269 -3.00 20.61 7.66
C HIS A 269 -3.58 20.81 9.07
N SER A 270 -3.10 21.80 9.81
CA SER A 270 -3.66 22.20 11.11
C SER A 270 -5.12 22.66 10.94
N GLY A 271 -5.90 22.55 12.02
CA GLY A 271 -7.32 22.95 11.96
C GLY A 271 -8.28 21.81 11.62
N GLN A 272 -7.83 20.54 11.65
CA GLN A 272 -8.69 19.37 11.38
C GLN A 272 -9.92 19.29 12.29
N GLU A 273 -9.87 19.88 13.48
CA GLU A 273 -10.98 19.98 14.42
C GLU A 273 -12.13 20.83 13.88
N THR A 274 -11.86 21.79 12.99
CA THR A 274 -12.88 22.63 12.35
C THR A 274 -13.55 21.93 11.16
N VAL A 275 -12.97 20.85 10.65
CA VAL A 275 -13.52 20.09 9.52
C VAL A 275 -14.57 19.12 10.04
N PRO A 276 -15.84 19.21 9.59
CA PRO A 276 -16.86 18.23 9.94
C PRO A 276 -16.42 16.81 9.57
N ALA A 277 -16.76 15.80 10.38
CA ALA A 277 -16.34 14.42 10.17
C ALA A 277 -16.61 13.91 8.74
N ALA A 278 -17.78 14.28 8.17
CA ALA A 278 -18.16 13.94 6.79
C ALA A 278 -17.29 14.63 5.72
N GLY A 279 -16.60 15.72 6.07
CA GLY A 279 -15.72 16.48 5.16
C GLY A 279 -14.25 16.05 5.22
N ARG A 280 -13.83 15.29 6.25
CA ARG A 280 -12.43 14.91 6.46
C ARG A 280 -11.90 13.97 5.38
N ARG A 281 -10.57 13.90 5.27
CA ARG A 281 -9.87 12.99 4.35
C ARG A 281 -10.33 11.54 4.53
N VAL A 282 -10.57 10.86 3.40
CA VAL A 282 -10.89 9.43 3.36
C VAL A 282 -10.12 8.77 2.23
N LEU A 283 -9.40 7.71 2.54
CA LEU A 283 -8.86 6.76 1.57
C LEU A 283 -9.51 5.39 1.80
N LEU A 284 -9.51 4.57 0.76
CA LEU A 284 -9.85 3.15 0.83
C LEU A 284 -8.58 2.33 0.58
N GLN A 285 -8.35 1.32 1.40
CA GLN A 285 -7.18 0.44 1.32
C GLN A 285 -7.61 -0.96 0.89
N LEU A 286 -6.82 -1.56 0.01
CA LEU A 286 -6.93 -2.94 -0.44
C LEU A 286 -5.54 -3.55 -0.43
N PHE A 287 -5.41 -4.81 0.01
CA PHE A 287 -4.17 -5.56 -0.03
C PHE A 287 -4.16 -6.57 -1.18
N LEU A 288 -2.95 -6.78 -1.76
CA LEU A 288 -2.79 -7.75 -2.83
C LEU A 288 -1.66 -8.73 -2.50
N ARG A 289 -1.84 -9.97 -2.97
CA ARG A 289 -0.86 -11.06 -2.92
C ARG A 289 -0.38 -11.36 -4.33
N ALA A 290 0.92 -11.40 -4.56
CA ALA A 290 1.51 -11.84 -5.82
C ALA A 290 1.00 -13.25 -6.20
N ARG A 291 0.78 -13.50 -7.48
CA ARG A 291 0.39 -14.82 -7.97
C ARG A 291 1.55 -15.79 -7.83
N ALA A 292 1.26 -17.05 -7.57
CA ALA A 292 2.29 -18.10 -7.63
C ALA A 292 2.85 -18.14 -9.06
N GLY A 293 4.15 -17.91 -9.20
CA GLY A 293 4.85 -17.85 -10.51
C GLY A 293 5.25 -16.46 -10.97
N ASP A 294 4.74 -15.37 -10.37
CA ASP A 294 5.14 -13.99 -10.71
C ASP A 294 6.47 -13.60 -10.02
N GLY A 295 7.54 -14.37 -10.22
CA GLY A 295 8.90 -13.98 -9.79
C GLY A 295 9.17 -14.08 -8.28
N SER A 296 8.34 -14.77 -7.51
CA SER A 296 8.71 -15.16 -6.16
C SER A 296 9.54 -16.45 -6.24
N ALA A 297 10.85 -16.33 -6.41
CA ALA A 297 11.74 -17.34 -5.85
C ALA A 297 11.40 -17.45 -4.36
N ALA A 298 11.19 -18.66 -3.91
CA ALA A 298 10.70 -19.08 -2.60
C ALA A 298 11.55 -18.59 -1.45
#